data_517a538981a4873aef358d0f9dd87cd8
#
_entry.id   517a538981a4873aef358d0f9dd87cd8
#
_cell.length_a   1.000
_cell.length_b   1.000
_cell.length_c   1.000
_cell.angle_alpha   90.00
_cell.angle_beta   90.00
_cell.angle_gamma   90.00
#
_symmetry.space_group_name_H-M   'P 1'
#
loop_
_entity.id
_entity.type
_entity.pdbx_description
1 polymer ?
#
loop_
_entity_poly.entity_id
_entity_poly.type
_entity_poly.pdbx_seq_one_letter_code
_entity_poly.pdbx_strand_id
1 'polypeptide(L)'
;DAAYEVYIRQHLLTKGISKPTKLQHIATHYVSAKAQAALIDLMKEDELLSDEEWSYFKRGRNANSHTHAKNTSVMTYRISTGFEAVMGYLKLAGKEERLAELAQWCIEQVEAGRTAHEK
;
A
#
# COMPACT_ATOMS: atom_id res chain seq x y z
N ASP A 1 5.03 -5.86 7.03
CA ASP A 1 3.90 -6.66 6.61
C ASP A 1 3.88 -6.85 5.11
N ALA A 2 3.82 -8.08 4.66
CA ALA A 2 4.00 -8.44 3.26
C ALA A 2 2.69 -8.74 2.53
N ALA A 3 1.54 -8.58 3.18
CA ALA A 3 0.28 -8.99 2.57
C ALA A 3 0.01 -8.27 1.26
N TYR A 4 0.18 -6.95 1.25
CA TYR A 4 -0.04 -6.16 0.04
C TYR A 4 0.99 -6.50 -1.02
N GLU A 5 2.25 -6.67 -0.62
CA GLU A 5 3.32 -6.93 -1.58
C GLU A 5 3.14 -8.24 -2.32
N VAL A 6 2.55 -9.24 -1.67
CA VAL A 6 2.29 -10.51 -2.35
C VAL A 6 1.39 -10.28 -3.56
N TYR A 7 0.31 -9.52 -3.37
CA TYR A 7 -0.59 -9.22 -4.48
C TYR A 7 0.10 -8.48 -5.61
N ILE A 8 0.95 -7.51 -5.23
CA ILE A 8 1.65 -6.71 -6.24
C ILE A 8 2.61 -7.57 -7.04
N ARG A 9 3.40 -8.39 -6.36
CA ARG A 9 4.38 -9.22 -7.06
C ARG A 9 3.71 -10.27 -7.94
N GLN A 10 2.60 -10.85 -7.47
CA GLN A 10 1.85 -11.77 -8.30
C GLN A 10 1.32 -11.09 -9.55
N HIS A 11 0.79 -9.89 -9.39
CA HIS A 11 0.29 -9.12 -10.52
C HIS A 11 1.38 -8.89 -11.57
N LEU A 12 2.56 -8.46 -11.11
CA LEU A 12 3.66 -8.17 -12.03
C LEU A 12 4.15 -9.43 -12.73
N LEU A 13 4.17 -10.55 -12.01
CA LEU A 13 4.56 -11.82 -12.62
C LEU A 13 3.59 -12.23 -13.72
N THR A 14 2.28 -12.02 -13.50
CA THR A 14 1.31 -12.36 -14.54
C THR A 14 1.49 -11.48 -15.77
N LYS A 15 2.07 -10.30 -15.62
CA LYS A 15 2.36 -9.43 -16.76
C LYS A 15 3.67 -9.78 -17.45
N GLY A 16 4.33 -10.86 -17.01
CA GLY A 16 5.55 -11.31 -17.64
C GLY A 16 6.83 -10.69 -17.10
N ILE A 17 6.74 -9.92 -16.02
CA ILE A 17 7.92 -9.29 -15.42
C ILE A 17 8.49 -10.26 -14.40
N SER A 18 9.58 -10.94 -14.76
CA SER A 18 10.09 -12.01 -13.90
C SER A 18 11.54 -11.82 -13.45
N LYS A 19 12.30 -10.96 -14.12
CA LYS A 19 13.69 -10.75 -13.70
C LYS A 19 13.71 -10.04 -12.36
N PRO A 20 14.46 -10.57 -11.37
CA PRO A 20 14.36 -10.04 -10.01
C PRO A 20 14.63 -8.54 -9.89
N THR A 21 15.67 -8.03 -10.57
CA THR A 21 16.00 -6.62 -10.46
C THR A 21 14.90 -5.75 -11.06
N LYS A 22 14.38 -6.12 -12.22
CA LYS A 22 13.32 -5.37 -12.86
C LYS A 22 12.04 -5.45 -12.05
N LEU A 23 11.73 -6.66 -11.54
CA LEU A 23 10.55 -6.86 -10.72
C LEU A 23 10.59 -5.96 -9.49
N GLN A 24 11.73 -5.92 -8.81
CA GLN A 24 11.88 -5.10 -7.62
C GLN A 24 11.72 -3.62 -7.96
N HIS A 25 12.34 -3.17 -9.04
CA HIS A 25 12.27 -1.76 -9.42
C HIS A 25 10.83 -1.35 -9.70
N ILE A 26 10.13 -2.15 -10.50
CA ILE A 26 8.76 -1.81 -10.87
C ILE A 26 7.84 -1.90 -9.65
N ALA A 27 8.06 -2.89 -8.79
CA ALA A 27 7.22 -3.04 -7.60
C ALA A 27 7.27 -1.82 -6.70
N THR A 28 8.38 -1.06 -6.68
CA THR A 28 8.46 0.12 -5.82
C THR A 28 7.44 1.18 -6.20
N HIS A 29 6.99 1.21 -7.45
CA HIS A 29 5.94 2.16 -7.84
C HIS A 29 4.63 1.87 -7.14
N TYR A 30 4.46 0.68 -6.62
CA TYR A 30 3.24 0.25 -5.94
C TYR A 30 3.41 0.22 -4.42
N VAL A 31 4.62 -0.11 -3.94
CA VAL A 31 4.79 -0.46 -2.52
C VAL A 31 5.68 0.52 -1.75
N SER A 32 6.26 1.52 -2.39
CA SER A 32 7.08 2.48 -1.65
C SER A 32 6.21 3.25 -0.66
N ALA A 33 6.85 3.85 0.35
CA ALA A 33 6.11 4.65 1.31
C ALA A 33 5.38 5.79 0.64
N LYS A 34 6.02 6.42 -0.35
CA LYS A 34 5.38 7.50 -1.10
C LYS A 34 4.15 7.02 -1.85
N ALA A 35 4.25 5.86 -2.50
CA ALA A 35 3.11 5.32 -3.23
C ALA A 35 1.97 5.00 -2.27
N GLN A 36 2.28 4.40 -1.14
CA GLN A 36 1.25 4.06 -0.17
C GLN A 36 0.58 5.30 0.41
N ALA A 37 1.36 6.36 0.66
CA ALA A 37 0.77 7.61 1.15
C ALA A 37 -0.16 8.21 0.11
N ALA A 38 0.23 8.19 -1.17
CA ALA A 38 -0.63 8.68 -2.23
C ALA A 38 -1.92 7.85 -2.32
N LEU A 39 -1.80 6.54 -2.16
CA LEU A 39 -2.98 5.67 -2.19
C LEU A 39 -3.93 5.98 -1.05
N ILE A 40 -3.40 6.27 0.14
CA ILE A 40 -4.25 6.65 1.27
C ILE A 40 -5.02 7.94 0.97
N ASP A 41 -4.37 8.92 0.35
CA ASP A 41 -5.07 10.15 -0.02
C ASP A 41 -6.22 9.86 -0.97
N LEU A 42 -5.99 8.99 -1.95
CA LEU A 42 -7.04 8.63 -2.89
C LEU A 42 -8.16 7.85 -2.22
N MET A 43 -7.83 7.00 -1.25
CA MET A 43 -8.84 6.27 -0.51
C MET A 43 -9.74 7.22 0.27
N LYS A 44 -9.16 8.31 0.80
CA LYS A 44 -9.98 9.31 1.49
C LYS A 44 -10.90 10.02 0.51
N GLU A 45 -10.39 10.41 -0.64
CA GLU A 45 -11.20 11.08 -1.64
C GLU A 45 -12.36 10.22 -2.10
N ASP A 46 -12.10 8.95 -2.32
CA ASP A 46 -13.09 8.02 -2.86
C ASP A 46 -13.95 7.39 -1.79
N GLU A 47 -13.71 7.73 -0.51
CA GLU A 47 -14.46 7.18 0.62
C GLU A 47 -14.48 5.65 0.57
N LEU A 48 -13.32 5.07 0.32
CA LEU A 48 -13.20 3.65 0.02
C LEU A 48 -13.22 2.79 1.28
N LEU A 49 -12.57 3.25 2.35
CA LEU A 49 -12.40 2.42 3.54
C LEU A 49 -13.57 2.58 4.50
N SER A 50 -13.91 1.49 5.18
CA SER A 50 -14.92 1.52 6.24
C SER A 50 -14.34 2.20 7.48
N ASP A 51 -15.24 2.52 8.42
CA ASP A 51 -14.82 3.12 9.69
C ASP A 51 -13.86 2.18 10.43
N GLU A 52 -14.14 0.89 10.39
CA GLU A 52 -13.27 -0.09 11.05
C GLU A 52 -11.89 -0.10 10.41
N GLU A 53 -11.85 -0.07 9.08
CA GLU A 53 -10.58 -0.05 8.37
C GLU A 53 -9.79 1.22 8.69
N TRP A 54 -10.46 2.37 8.73
CA TRP A 54 -9.80 3.61 9.12
C TRP A 54 -9.26 3.55 10.55
N SER A 55 -9.97 2.85 11.44
CA SER A 55 -9.51 2.69 12.81
C SER A 55 -8.18 1.93 12.83
N TYR A 56 -8.03 0.90 12.02
CA TYR A 56 -6.76 0.19 11.94
C TYR A 56 -5.67 1.03 11.30
N PHE A 57 -6.05 1.84 10.31
CA PHE A 57 -5.09 2.78 9.74
C PHE A 57 -4.54 3.73 10.81
N LYS A 58 -5.42 4.30 11.61
CA LYS A 58 -5.01 5.25 12.63
C LYS A 58 -4.10 4.60 13.67
N ARG A 59 -4.40 3.37 14.05
CA ARG A 59 -3.54 2.65 14.99
C ARG A 59 -2.14 2.46 14.42
N GLY A 60 -2.04 2.03 13.17
CA GLY A 60 -0.75 1.82 12.56
C GLY A 60 0.02 3.13 12.40
N ARG A 61 -0.67 4.18 11.95
CA ARG A 61 -0.04 5.48 11.77
C ARG A 61 0.51 6.02 13.09
N ASN A 62 -0.21 5.78 14.18
CA ASN A 62 0.15 6.35 15.48
C ASN A 62 1.03 5.44 16.33
N ALA A 63 1.37 4.25 15.83
CA ALA A 63 2.20 3.34 16.59
C ALA A 63 3.57 3.96 16.80
N ASN A 64 4.11 3.78 18.01
CA ASN A 64 5.45 4.22 18.31
C ASN A 64 6.45 3.40 17.51
N SER A 65 7.33 4.08 16.80
CA SER A 65 8.37 3.40 16.05
C SER A 65 9.65 4.20 16.19
N HIS A 66 10.73 3.50 16.43
CA HIS A 66 12.03 4.13 16.53
C HIS A 66 12.77 4.14 15.20
N THR A 67 12.18 3.57 14.18
CA THR A 67 12.80 3.50 12.86
C THR A 67 11.88 4.11 11.82
N HIS A 68 12.49 4.53 10.74
CA HIS A 68 11.74 4.97 9.57
C HIS A 68 12.61 4.77 8.34
N ALA A 69 11.96 4.74 7.18
CA ALA A 69 12.66 4.50 5.94
C ALA A 69 13.54 5.69 5.59
N LYS A 70 14.67 5.38 4.96
CA LYS A 70 15.54 6.42 4.44
C LYS A 70 14.85 7.16 3.31
N ASN A 71 15.20 8.41 3.17
CA ASN A 71 14.75 9.23 2.04
C ASN A 71 13.25 9.43 2.00
N THR A 72 12.61 9.35 3.17
CA THR A 72 11.20 9.65 3.25
C THR A 72 10.94 10.39 4.55
N SER A 73 9.91 11.21 4.58
CA SER A 73 9.58 11.95 5.77
C SER A 73 9.00 11.03 6.83
N VAL A 74 9.08 11.48 8.09
CA VAL A 74 8.51 10.70 9.18
C VAL A 74 7.00 10.52 8.97
N MET A 75 6.32 11.58 8.53
CA MET A 75 4.88 11.48 8.33
C MET A 75 4.54 10.52 7.19
N THR A 76 5.27 10.59 6.08
CA THR A 76 5.04 9.66 4.97
C THR A 76 5.23 8.23 5.43
N TYR A 77 6.29 7.99 6.21
CA TYR A 77 6.53 6.65 6.72
C TYR A 77 5.40 6.19 7.63
N ARG A 78 4.91 7.07 8.50
CA ARG A 78 3.81 6.72 9.40
C ARG A 78 2.53 6.39 8.63
N ILE A 79 2.25 7.15 7.58
CA ILE A 79 1.08 6.86 6.76
C ILE A 79 1.23 5.50 6.08
N SER A 80 2.42 5.17 5.60
CA SER A 80 2.63 3.87 4.99
C SER A 80 2.48 2.75 6.01
N THR A 81 2.90 2.98 7.26
CA THR A 81 2.69 1.99 8.31
C THR A 81 1.20 1.80 8.56
N GLY A 82 0.42 2.88 8.53
CA GLY A 82 -1.03 2.78 8.65
C GLY A 82 -1.65 2.01 7.50
N PHE A 83 -1.18 2.25 6.29
CA PHE A 83 -1.64 1.50 5.12
C PHE A 83 -1.42 0.00 5.32
N GLU A 84 -0.21 -0.37 5.76
CA GLU A 84 0.10 -1.77 5.94
C GLU A 84 -0.67 -2.39 7.10
N ALA A 85 -1.00 -1.58 8.11
CA ALA A 85 -1.83 -2.08 9.21
C ALA A 85 -3.21 -2.47 8.72
N VAL A 86 -3.79 -1.71 7.78
CA VAL A 86 -5.09 -2.08 7.21
C VAL A 86 -4.99 -3.41 6.49
N MET A 87 -3.98 -3.54 5.63
CA MET A 87 -3.81 -4.77 4.86
C MET A 87 -3.54 -5.96 5.77
N GLY A 88 -2.67 -5.77 6.77
CA GLY A 88 -2.37 -6.83 7.73
C GLY A 88 -3.60 -7.24 8.54
N TYR A 89 -4.41 -6.27 8.97
CA TYR A 89 -5.64 -6.60 9.68
C TYR A 89 -6.56 -7.47 8.84
N LEU A 90 -6.74 -7.09 7.57
CA LEU A 90 -7.62 -7.87 6.71
C LEU A 90 -7.09 -9.28 6.51
N LYS A 91 -5.78 -9.42 6.39
CA LYS A 91 -5.17 -10.74 6.25
C LYS A 91 -5.38 -11.59 7.50
N LEU A 92 -5.10 -11.02 8.66
CA LEU A 92 -5.20 -11.76 9.92
C LEU A 92 -6.64 -12.08 10.27
N ALA A 93 -7.57 -11.23 9.88
CA ALA A 93 -8.99 -11.46 10.14
C ALA A 93 -9.63 -12.41 9.14
N GLY A 94 -8.88 -12.89 8.17
CA GLY A 94 -9.40 -13.80 7.16
C GLY A 94 -10.28 -13.13 6.12
N LYS A 95 -10.19 -11.82 5.98
CA LYS A 95 -11.02 -11.07 5.03
C LYS A 95 -10.32 -10.99 3.68
N GLU A 96 -10.11 -12.16 3.07
CA GLU A 96 -9.33 -12.24 1.83
C GLU A 96 -9.99 -11.54 0.66
N GLU A 97 -11.32 -11.59 0.57
CA GLU A 97 -12.01 -10.92 -0.52
C GLU A 97 -11.79 -9.43 -0.49
N ARG A 98 -11.93 -8.85 0.70
CA ARG A 98 -11.73 -7.42 0.85
C ARG A 98 -10.28 -7.03 0.60
N LEU A 99 -9.35 -7.84 1.09
CA LEU A 99 -7.93 -7.60 0.86
C LEU A 99 -7.63 -7.60 -0.64
N ALA A 100 -8.14 -8.59 -1.36
CA ALA A 100 -7.94 -8.67 -2.80
C ALA A 100 -8.58 -7.48 -3.51
N GLU A 101 -9.75 -7.07 -3.06
CA GLU A 101 -10.44 -5.92 -3.64
C GLU A 101 -9.62 -4.65 -3.48
N LEU A 102 -9.09 -4.41 -2.29
CA LEU A 102 -8.30 -3.22 -2.05
C LEU A 102 -6.98 -3.26 -2.81
N ALA A 103 -6.34 -4.44 -2.87
CA ALA A 103 -5.10 -4.56 -3.62
C ALA A 103 -5.33 -4.29 -5.10
N GLN A 104 -6.42 -4.83 -5.66
CA GLN A 104 -6.73 -4.60 -7.06
C GLN A 104 -7.04 -3.12 -7.32
N TRP A 105 -7.77 -2.48 -6.40
CA TRP A 105 -8.03 -1.06 -6.51
C TRP A 105 -6.73 -0.27 -6.55
N CYS A 106 -5.79 -0.62 -5.65
CA CYS A 106 -4.49 0.06 -5.61
C CYS A 106 -3.73 -0.11 -6.93
N ILE A 107 -3.72 -1.33 -7.46
CA ILE A 107 -3.06 -1.59 -8.73
C ILE A 107 -3.63 -0.69 -9.82
N GLU A 108 -4.95 -0.56 -9.86
CA GLU A 108 -5.60 0.27 -10.87
C GLU A 108 -5.22 1.73 -10.74
N GLN A 109 -5.12 2.23 -9.50
CA GLN A 109 -4.74 3.63 -9.31
C GLN A 109 -3.31 3.89 -9.76
N VAL A 110 -2.40 3.00 -9.41
CA VAL A 110 -1.01 3.17 -9.83
C VAL A 110 -0.89 3.13 -11.35
N GLU A 111 -1.58 2.18 -11.98
CA GLU A 111 -1.48 2.02 -13.43
C GLU A 111 -2.18 3.14 -14.17
N ALA A 112 -3.15 3.80 -13.54
CA ALA A 112 -3.78 4.98 -14.12
C ALA A 112 -2.97 6.25 -13.91
N GLY A 113 -1.84 6.18 -13.22
CA GLY A 113 -0.98 7.33 -13.00
C GLY A 113 -1.43 8.24 -11.88
N ARG A 114 -2.41 7.83 -11.08
CA ARG A 114 -2.97 8.69 -10.04
C ARG A 114 -2.05 8.83 -8.83
N THR A 115 -1.06 7.96 -8.67
CA THR A 115 -0.12 8.05 -7.57
C THR A 115 1.20 8.70 -7.97
N ALA A 116 1.36 9.05 -9.23
CA ALA A 116 2.58 9.70 -9.69
C ALA A 116 2.63 11.12 -9.15
N HIS A 117 3.82 11.54 -8.72
CA HIS A 117 4.02 12.91 -8.26
C HIS A 117 4.71 13.69 -9.36
N GLU A 118 4.05 14.75 -9.79
CA GLU A 118 4.62 15.59 -10.80
C GLU A 118 5.74 16.42 -10.23
N LYS A 119 6.72 16.67 -11.04
CA LYS A 119 7.89 17.45 -10.61
C LYS A 119 7.93 18.74 -11.30
#